data_497fb4406e369416b987b259b06a657d
#
_entry.id   497fb4406e369416b987b259b06a657d
#
_cell.length_a   1.000
_cell.length_b   1.000
_cell.length_c   1.000
_cell.angle_alpha   90.00
_cell.angle_beta   90.00
_cell.angle_gamma   90.00
#
_symmetry.space_group_name_H-M   'P 1'
#
loop_
_entity.id
_entity.type
_entity.pdbx_description
1 polymer ?
#
loop_
_entity_poly.entity_id
_entity_poly.type
_entity_poly.pdbx_seq_one_letter_code
_entity_poly.pdbx_strand_id
1 'polypeptide(L)'
;DTGWSHAYMDECFKREGIDTMLKNGEIEFLFVSHEHLDHFWGLQTVLKYNPEIKIIIPETFYPEGMHLIKGAEFITPGACNRIPHQGKLVQLKIGETNKLYEGCAAVAFDLPIVIRVRGEQSLFFNVKDKGLVCVTGCCHQSILTMADYGQQKIAGGETMYGVYGGLHIAPFGPLNERGEKIVKGMAKYNFKKVACNHCTGLPAVNRMIELGYPVVQGTGSNGSKSNLYVGNGDEVTFG
;
A
#
# COMPACT_ATOMS: atom_id res chain seq x y z
N ASP A 1 -0.01 5.54 2.00
CA ASP A 1 0.94 6.05 1.00
C ASP A 1 0.44 7.37 0.43
N THR A 2 1.36 8.18 -0.11
CA THR A 2 1.06 9.56 -0.52
C THR A 2 1.31 9.83 -2.01
N GLY A 3 1.67 8.79 -2.77
CA GLY A 3 1.98 8.96 -4.19
C GLY A 3 3.20 9.84 -4.43
N TRP A 4 3.37 10.24 -5.68
CA TRP A 4 4.52 11.01 -6.16
C TRP A 4 4.20 12.50 -6.34
N SER A 5 3.05 12.84 -6.95
CA SER A 5 2.74 14.19 -7.41
C SER A 5 1.83 14.91 -6.42
N HIS A 6 2.32 16.00 -5.82
CA HIS A 6 1.52 16.85 -4.95
C HIS A 6 0.29 17.41 -5.65
N ALA A 7 0.44 17.94 -6.89
CA ALA A 7 -0.65 18.54 -7.62
C ALA A 7 -1.76 17.53 -7.93
N TYR A 8 -1.38 16.33 -8.39
CA TYR A 8 -2.34 15.28 -8.69
C TYR A 8 -3.01 14.74 -7.43
N MET A 9 -2.25 14.53 -6.35
CA MET A 9 -2.81 14.10 -5.06
C MET A 9 -3.78 15.14 -4.49
N ASP A 10 -3.45 16.43 -4.59
CA ASP A 10 -4.32 17.53 -4.11
C ASP A 10 -5.64 17.57 -4.88
N GLU A 11 -5.60 17.36 -6.20
CA GLU A 11 -6.78 17.24 -7.04
C GLU A 11 -7.63 16.03 -6.66
N CYS A 12 -7.00 14.85 -6.51
CA CYS A 12 -7.68 13.64 -6.08
C CYS A 12 -8.33 13.79 -4.70
N PHE A 13 -7.62 14.37 -3.74
CA PHE A 13 -8.14 14.57 -2.39
C PHE A 13 -9.37 15.47 -2.38
N LYS A 14 -9.37 16.55 -3.16
CA LYS A 14 -10.54 17.43 -3.29
C LYS A 14 -11.71 16.73 -3.97
N ARG A 15 -11.45 15.96 -5.03
CA ARG A 15 -12.49 15.24 -5.75
C ARG A 15 -13.18 14.19 -4.90
N GLU A 16 -12.40 13.46 -4.05
CA GLU A 16 -12.91 12.40 -3.18
C GLU A 16 -13.29 12.91 -1.77
N GLY A 17 -13.17 14.20 -1.47
CA GLY A 17 -13.47 14.78 -0.15
C GLY A 17 -12.46 14.45 0.95
N ILE A 18 -11.32 13.82 0.60
CA ILE A 18 -10.26 13.42 1.54
C ILE A 18 -9.63 14.65 2.21
N ASP A 19 -9.51 15.76 1.48
CA ASP A 19 -9.00 17.03 2.02
C ASP A 19 -9.83 17.54 3.20
N THR A 20 -11.15 17.40 3.12
CA THR A 20 -12.08 17.78 4.19
C THR A 20 -11.96 16.82 5.37
N MET A 21 -11.92 15.50 5.12
CA MET A 21 -11.73 14.50 6.17
C MET A 21 -10.41 14.70 6.93
N LEU A 22 -9.31 15.04 6.23
CA LEU A 22 -8.03 15.36 6.85
C LEU A 22 -8.12 16.60 7.75
N LYS A 23 -8.73 17.69 7.26
CA LYS A 23 -8.92 18.94 8.03
C LYS A 23 -9.77 18.73 9.29
N ASN A 24 -10.78 17.88 9.20
CA ASN A 24 -11.69 17.59 10.31
C ASN A 24 -11.10 16.55 11.30
N GLY A 25 -9.94 15.96 11.02
CA GLY A 25 -9.36 14.90 11.85
C GLY A 25 -10.10 13.56 11.77
N GLU A 26 -10.90 13.34 10.74
CA GLU A 26 -11.63 12.09 10.53
C GLU A 26 -10.71 10.94 10.08
N ILE A 27 -9.53 11.28 9.52
CA ILE A 27 -8.48 10.31 9.17
C ILE A 27 -7.51 10.20 10.34
N GLU A 28 -7.53 9.06 11.02
CA GLU A 28 -6.77 8.84 12.25
C GLU A 28 -5.25 8.78 12.02
N PHE A 29 -4.80 8.19 10.92
CA PHE A 29 -3.37 8.08 10.63
C PHE A 29 -3.05 7.94 9.14
N LEU A 30 -1.84 8.34 8.78
CA LEU A 30 -1.21 8.03 7.51
C LEU A 30 -0.31 6.79 7.70
N PHE A 31 -0.57 5.74 6.93
CA PHE A 31 0.26 4.56 6.87
C PHE A 31 1.13 4.61 5.61
N VAL A 32 2.45 4.64 5.77
CA VAL A 32 3.40 4.65 4.66
C VAL A 32 4.04 3.27 4.54
N SER A 33 3.78 2.58 3.46
CA SER A 33 4.26 1.21 3.26
C SER A 33 5.79 1.12 3.21
N HIS A 34 6.45 2.02 2.51
CA HIS A 34 7.91 2.09 2.36
C HIS A 34 8.35 3.43 1.73
N GLU A 35 9.66 3.66 1.62
CA GLU A 35 10.26 4.94 1.22
C GLU A 35 10.41 5.16 -0.29
N HIS A 36 9.86 4.31 -1.17
CA HIS A 36 9.92 4.62 -2.60
C HIS A 36 9.18 5.91 -2.93
N LEU A 37 9.70 6.61 -3.94
CA LEU A 37 9.29 7.96 -4.33
C LEU A 37 7.77 8.08 -4.55
N ASP A 38 7.22 7.11 -5.22
CA ASP A 38 5.81 7.03 -5.60
C ASP A 38 4.88 6.59 -4.45
N HIS A 39 5.43 6.31 -3.28
CA HIS A 39 4.68 6.01 -2.06
C HIS A 39 4.79 7.10 -1.00
N PHE A 40 5.86 7.88 -1.02
CA PHE A 40 6.21 8.75 0.10
C PHE A 40 6.40 10.23 -0.26
N TRP A 41 6.77 10.58 -1.49
CA TRP A 41 7.11 11.97 -1.84
C TRP A 41 5.92 12.93 -1.83
N GLY A 42 4.69 12.43 -1.97
CA GLY A 42 3.48 13.23 -1.87
C GLY A 42 3.09 13.67 -0.45
N LEU A 43 3.93 13.42 0.56
CA LEU A 43 3.65 13.69 1.97
C LEU A 43 3.17 15.13 2.23
N GLN A 44 3.73 16.13 1.54
CA GLN A 44 3.31 17.51 1.65
C GLN A 44 1.80 17.72 1.41
N THR A 45 1.19 16.93 0.53
CA THR A 45 -0.25 17.03 0.26
C THR A 45 -1.08 16.67 1.49
N VAL A 46 -0.66 15.64 2.23
CA VAL A 46 -1.33 15.25 3.48
C VAL A 46 -1.12 16.31 4.56
N LEU A 47 0.14 16.73 4.76
CA LEU A 47 0.51 17.69 5.80
C LEU A 47 -0.04 19.10 5.56
N LYS A 48 -0.34 19.46 4.31
CA LYS A 48 -1.05 20.71 3.97
C LYS A 48 -2.42 20.78 4.64
N TYR A 49 -3.10 19.65 4.77
CA TYR A 49 -4.44 19.60 5.34
C TYR A 49 -4.45 19.21 6.82
N ASN A 50 -3.50 18.36 7.23
CA ASN A 50 -3.36 17.93 8.62
C ASN A 50 -1.88 17.69 8.98
N PRO A 51 -1.14 18.71 9.45
CA PRO A 51 0.26 18.56 9.83
C PRO A 51 0.45 17.73 11.11
N GLU A 52 -0.61 17.54 11.90
CA GLU A 52 -0.59 16.79 13.16
C GLU A 52 -1.03 15.33 13.01
N ILE A 53 -1.33 14.87 11.78
CA ILE A 53 -1.77 13.49 11.54
C ILE A 53 -0.74 12.49 12.09
N LYS A 54 -1.20 11.46 12.76
CA LYS A 54 -0.31 10.36 13.17
C LYS A 54 0.27 9.67 11.93
N ILE A 55 1.59 9.54 11.84
CA ILE A 55 2.27 8.82 10.74
C ILE A 55 2.82 7.51 11.28
N ILE A 56 2.58 6.43 10.54
CA ILE A 56 3.08 5.08 10.85
C ILE A 56 4.02 4.63 9.73
N ILE A 57 5.27 4.34 10.06
CA ILE A 57 6.34 3.93 9.15
C ILE A 57 7.05 2.67 9.67
N PRO A 58 7.78 1.90 8.84
CA PRO A 58 8.73 0.91 9.32
C PRO A 58 9.89 1.58 10.08
N GLU A 59 10.45 0.91 11.10
CA GLU A 59 11.63 1.41 11.83
C GLU A 59 12.90 1.51 10.97
N THR A 60 12.88 0.92 9.78
CA THR A 60 13.99 0.88 8.83
C THR A 60 14.10 2.09 7.93
N PHE A 61 13.27 3.12 8.10
CA PHE A 61 13.39 4.37 7.34
C PHE A 61 14.78 4.96 7.49
N TYR A 62 15.36 5.36 6.37
CA TYR A 62 16.66 6.03 6.34
C TYR A 62 16.58 7.45 6.90
N PRO A 63 17.73 8.04 7.31
CA PRO A 63 17.76 9.42 7.77
C PRO A 63 17.17 10.42 6.79
N GLU A 64 17.31 10.19 5.49
CA GLU A 64 16.75 11.03 4.43
C GLU A 64 15.22 11.06 4.47
N GLY A 65 14.57 9.90 4.61
CA GLY A 65 13.11 9.83 4.78
C GLY A 65 12.65 10.52 6.05
N MET A 66 13.41 10.35 7.14
CA MET A 66 13.14 11.06 8.40
C MET A 66 13.29 12.58 8.26
N HIS A 67 14.26 13.05 7.46
CA HIS A 67 14.41 14.47 7.16
C HIS A 67 13.22 14.99 6.34
N LEU A 68 12.72 14.22 5.36
CA LEU A 68 11.54 14.61 4.59
C LEU A 68 10.33 14.82 5.51
N ILE A 69 10.08 13.93 6.46
CA ILE A 69 9.00 14.06 7.44
C ILE A 69 9.13 15.36 8.24
N LYS A 70 10.35 15.76 8.56
CA LYS A 70 10.67 17.00 9.31
C LYS A 70 10.61 18.27 8.46
N GLY A 71 10.29 18.19 7.17
CA GLY A 71 10.18 19.33 6.29
C GLY A 71 11.49 19.70 5.61
N ALA A 72 12.16 18.74 4.99
CA ALA A 72 13.37 18.96 4.19
C ALA A 72 13.06 19.06 2.70
N GLU A 73 13.93 19.76 1.98
CA GLU A 73 13.98 19.75 0.53
C GLU A 73 15.08 18.80 0.05
N PHE A 74 14.80 18.04 -0.99
CA PHE A 74 15.79 17.24 -1.70
C PHE A 74 16.18 17.92 -3.01
N ILE A 75 17.35 17.55 -3.52
CA ILE A 75 17.91 18.10 -4.78
C ILE A 75 17.00 17.83 -5.98
N THR A 76 16.21 16.75 -5.93
CA THR A 76 15.31 16.38 -7.02
C THR A 76 14.04 17.24 -6.98
N PRO A 77 13.70 17.97 -8.06
CA PRO A 77 12.48 18.73 -8.14
C PRO A 77 11.23 17.89 -7.84
N GLY A 78 10.33 18.40 -7.01
CA GLY A 78 9.11 17.70 -6.60
C GLY A 78 9.29 16.78 -5.38
N ALA A 79 10.51 16.49 -4.97
CA ALA A 79 10.82 15.75 -3.75
C ALA A 79 11.10 16.70 -2.60
N CYS A 80 10.14 17.53 -2.25
CA CYS A 80 10.27 18.42 -1.12
C CYS A 80 9.05 18.33 -0.20
N ASN A 81 9.29 18.45 1.08
CA ASN A 81 8.24 18.62 2.05
C ASN A 81 8.52 19.90 2.86
N ARG A 82 7.82 20.98 2.50
CA ARG A 82 7.99 22.30 3.15
C ARG A 82 7.18 22.43 4.43
N ILE A 83 6.24 21.52 4.66
CA ILE A 83 5.40 21.50 5.85
C ILE A 83 5.92 20.42 6.78
N PRO A 84 6.58 20.77 7.89
CA PRO A 84 7.08 19.77 8.82
C PRO A 84 5.92 19.04 9.49
N HIS A 85 6.07 17.74 9.67
CA HIS A 85 5.16 16.94 10.47
C HIS A 85 5.26 17.34 11.96
N GLN A 86 4.12 17.58 12.59
CA GLN A 86 4.01 18.04 13.96
C GLN A 86 3.34 17.01 14.90
N GLY A 87 2.76 15.96 14.33
CA GLY A 87 2.04 14.94 15.06
C GLY A 87 2.92 13.78 15.57
N LYS A 88 2.25 12.71 15.97
CA LYS A 88 2.92 11.50 16.44
C LYS A 88 3.51 10.69 15.29
N LEU A 89 4.80 10.41 15.35
CA LEU A 89 5.46 9.44 14.46
C LEU A 89 5.61 8.10 15.18
N VAL A 90 5.10 7.05 14.56
CA VAL A 90 5.16 5.67 15.07
C VAL A 90 6.03 4.84 14.13
N GLN A 91 7.07 4.22 14.67
CA GLN A 91 7.95 3.31 13.93
C GLN A 91 7.62 1.87 14.34
N LEU A 92 7.15 1.06 13.38
CA LEU A 92 6.83 -0.34 13.64
C LEU A 92 8.07 -1.20 13.55
N LYS A 93 8.22 -2.08 14.52
CA LYS A 93 9.34 -3.02 14.56
C LYS A 93 9.19 -4.11 13.51
N ILE A 94 10.34 -4.48 12.96
CA ILE A 94 10.45 -5.53 11.96
C ILE A 94 10.09 -6.90 12.55
N GLY A 95 9.30 -7.67 11.78
CA GLY A 95 8.95 -9.05 12.10
C GLY A 95 7.90 -9.22 13.21
N GLU A 96 7.44 -8.12 13.80
CA GLU A 96 6.39 -8.15 14.82
C GLU A 96 5.01 -7.89 14.23
N THR A 97 3.99 -8.57 14.77
CA THR A 97 2.58 -8.23 14.50
C THR A 97 2.18 -7.08 15.40
N ASN A 98 1.93 -5.92 14.83
CA ASN A 98 1.56 -4.71 15.55
C ASN A 98 0.03 -4.51 15.46
N LYS A 99 -0.70 -4.77 16.54
CA LYS A 99 -2.14 -4.45 16.59
C LYS A 99 -2.33 -2.93 16.60
N LEU A 100 -3.00 -2.40 15.59
CA LEU A 100 -3.33 -0.97 15.51
C LEU A 100 -4.64 -0.67 16.23
N TYR A 101 -5.67 -1.47 15.96
CA TYR A 101 -6.97 -1.46 16.65
C TYR A 101 -7.64 -2.84 16.48
N GLU A 102 -8.84 -3.01 16.99
CA GLU A 102 -9.56 -4.28 16.88
C GLU A 102 -9.84 -4.63 15.43
N GLY A 103 -9.43 -5.83 15.02
CA GLY A 103 -9.56 -6.29 13.63
C GLY A 103 -8.52 -5.73 12.65
N CYS A 104 -7.55 -4.92 13.10
CA CYS A 104 -6.50 -4.38 12.24
C CYS A 104 -5.11 -4.57 12.84
N ALA A 105 -4.23 -5.19 12.07
CA ALA A 105 -2.82 -5.36 12.41
C ALA A 105 -1.92 -4.88 11.26
N ALA A 106 -0.71 -4.46 11.62
CA ALA A 106 0.35 -4.12 10.67
C ALA A 106 1.57 -5.02 10.89
N VAL A 107 2.25 -5.34 9.80
CA VAL A 107 3.49 -6.11 9.82
C VAL A 107 4.52 -5.44 8.93
N ALA A 108 5.72 -5.22 9.46
CA ALA A 108 6.85 -4.69 8.72
C ALA A 108 7.91 -5.78 8.55
N PHE A 109 8.48 -5.87 7.34
CA PHE A 109 9.54 -6.82 6.98
C PHE A 109 10.84 -6.09 6.69
N ASP A 110 11.97 -6.63 7.17
CA ASP A 110 13.31 -6.17 6.77
C ASP A 110 13.62 -6.75 5.40
N LEU A 111 13.61 -5.93 4.40
CA LEU A 111 13.84 -6.33 3.02
C LEU A 111 14.65 -5.24 2.33
N PRO A 112 15.90 -5.52 1.90
CA PRO A 112 16.63 -4.59 1.06
C PRO A 112 15.95 -4.52 -0.31
N ILE A 113 15.52 -3.32 -0.65
CA ILE A 113 14.85 -3.02 -1.91
C ILE A 113 15.76 -2.11 -2.74
N VAL A 114 15.67 -2.22 -4.07
CA VAL A 114 16.43 -1.33 -4.96
C VAL A 114 16.13 0.14 -4.68
N ILE A 115 17.05 1.02 -5.07
CA ILE A 115 16.97 2.49 -4.86
C ILE A 115 16.99 2.84 -3.36
N ARG A 116 17.86 2.15 -2.59
CA ARG A 116 18.13 2.45 -1.19
C ARG A 116 16.86 2.53 -0.31
N VAL A 117 16.00 1.56 -0.44
CA VAL A 117 14.86 1.37 0.47
C VAL A 117 15.08 0.11 1.29
N ARG A 118 14.78 0.16 2.57
CA ARG A 118 14.87 -0.99 3.46
C ARG A 118 13.61 -1.09 4.31
N GLY A 119 12.97 -2.22 4.19
CA GLY A 119 11.74 -2.51 4.90
C GLY A 119 10.48 -2.04 4.18
N GLU A 120 9.49 -2.88 4.24
CA GLU A 120 8.14 -2.62 3.76
C GLU A 120 7.13 -3.18 4.73
N GLN A 121 6.05 -2.45 4.94
CA GLN A 121 4.97 -2.85 5.83
C GLN A 121 3.63 -2.93 5.10
N SER A 122 2.76 -3.79 5.62
CA SER A 122 1.40 -3.99 5.11
C SER A 122 0.40 -4.06 6.24
N LEU A 123 -0.86 -3.77 5.92
CA LEU A 123 -1.98 -3.89 6.84
C LEU A 123 -2.73 -5.20 6.61
N PHE A 124 -3.29 -5.74 7.68
CA PHE A 124 -4.22 -6.86 7.65
C PHE A 124 -5.50 -6.46 8.37
N PHE A 125 -6.62 -6.66 7.71
CA PHE A 125 -7.93 -6.43 8.27
C PHE A 125 -8.66 -7.76 8.42
N ASN A 126 -9.11 -8.07 9.63
CA ASN A 126 -9.98 -9.23 9.86
C ASN A 126 -11.43 -8.85 9.58
N VAL A 127 -11.93 -9.27 8.42
CA VAL A 127 -13.31 -9.04 8.02
C VAL A 127 -14.19 -10.12 8.65
N LYS A 128 -15.18 -9.69 9.43
CA LYS A 128 -16.05 -10.59 10.18
C LYS A 128 -16.63 -11.68 9.30
N ASP A 129 -16.55 -12.93 9.75
CA ASP A 129 -17.07 -14.14 9.10
C ASP A 129 -16.46 -14.44 7.71
N LYS A 130 -15.39 -13.73 7.29
CA LYS A 130 -14.76 -13.91 5.98
C LYS A 130 -13.26 -14.23 6.05
N GLY A 131 -12.54 -13.62 6.96
CA GLY A 131 -11.10 -13.82 7.11
C GLY A 131 -10.28 -12.56 6.83
N LEU A 132 -8.99 -12.71 6.57
CA LEU A 132 -8.06 -11.59 6.42
C LEU A 132 -8.06 -10.99 5.01
N VAL A 133 -8.03 -9.68 4.97
CA VAL A 133 -7.69 -8.87 3.80
C VAL A 133 -6.32 -8.24 4.04
N CYS A 134 -5.36 -8.50 3.12
CA CYS A 134 -4.06 -7.87 3.14
C CYS A 134 -4.08 -6.60 2.27
N VAL A 135 -3.63 -5.47 2.83
CA VAL A 135 -3.48 -4.20 2.10
C VAL A 135 -2.00 -3.87 1.98
N THR A 136 -1.51 -3.74 0.76
CA THR A 136 -0.09 -3.57 0.45
C THR A 136 0.18 -2.29 -0.34
N GLY A 137 1.40 -1.76 -0.26
CA GLY A 137 1.90 -0.74 -1.20
C GLY A 137 2.41 -1.37 -2.49
N CYS A 138 3.57 -2.04 -2.41
CA CYS A 138 4.17 -2.78 -3.53
C CYS A 138 4.28 -4.28 -3.30
N CYS A 139 4.35 -4.73 -2.05
CA CYS A 139 4.51 -6.14 -1.71
C CYS A 139 5.81 -6.77 -2.26
N HIS A 140 6.95 -6.08 -2.09
CA HIS A 140 8.25 -6.55 -2.60
C HIS A 140 8.67 -7.90 -2.02
N GLN A 141 8.23 -8.23 -0.81
CA GLN A 141 8.43 -9.53 -0.17
C GLN A 141 7.59 -10.66 -0.76
N SER A 142 6.75 -10.38 -1.75
CA SER A 142 5.77 -11.28 -2.37
C SER A 142 4.49 -11.48 -1.57
N ILE A 143 3.37 -11.47 -2.28
CA ILE A 143 2.05 -11.78 -1.70
C ILE A 143 1.99 -13.17 -1.08
N LEU A 144 2.80 -14.12 -1.56
CA LEU A 144 2.87 -15.46 -0.97
C LEU A 144 3.41 -15.40 0.46
N THR A 145 4.49 -14.63 0.68
CA THR A 145 5.06 -14.41 2.02
C THR A 145 4.06 -13.72 2.94
N MET A 146 3.37 -12.70 2.43
CA MET A 146 2.35 -11.98 3.21
C MET A 146 1.19 -12.87 3.60
N ALA A 147 0.69 -13.68 2.67
CA ALA A 147 -0.41 -14.59 2.93
C ALA A 147 -0.02 -15.71 3.90
N ASP A 148 1.18 -16.29 3.76
CA ASP A 148 1.70 -17.26 4.73
C ASP A 148 1.85 -16.65 6.13
N TYR A 149 2.34 -15.43 6.23
CA TYR A 149 2.43 -14.72 7.52
C TYR A 149 1.03 -14.50 8.13
N GLY A 150 0.09 -14.01 7.33
CA GLY A 150 -1.29 -13.81 7.77
C GLY A 150 -1.90 -15.09 8.34
N GLN A 151 -1.76 -16.22 7.62
CA GLN A 151 -2.29 -17.51 8.05
C GLN A 151 -1.64 -18.05 9.32
N GLN A 152 -0.35 -17.78 9.54
CA GLN A 152 0.40 -18.37 10.65
C GLN A 152 0.41 -17.49 11.90
N LYS A 153 0.27 -16.17 11.77
CA LYS A 153 0.60 -15.22 12.83
C LYS A 153 -0.52 -14.25 13.21
N ILE A 154 -1.57 -14.15 12.39
CA ILE A 154 -2.63 -13.17 12.61
C ILE A 154 -3.95 -13.89 12.89
N ALA A 155 -4.67 -13.45 13.92
CA ALA A 155 -5.97 -14.01 14.27
C ALA A 155 -6.98 -13.81 13.12
N GLY A 156 -7.69 -14.86 12.75
CA GLY A 156 -8.57 -14.91 11.58
C GLY A 156 -7.85 -15.26 10.27
N GLY A 157 -6.56 -15.63 10.36
CA GLY A 157 -5.71 -15.95 9.22
C GLY A 157 -6.00 -17.30 8.57
N GLU A 158 -6.86 -18.14 9.15
CA GLU A 158 -7.24 -19.42 8.57
C GLU A 158 -7.76 -19.24 7.14
N THR A 159 -8.36 -18.10 6.83
CA THR A 159 -8.80 -17.71 5.50
C THR A 159 -8.16 -16.39 5.08
N MET A 160 -7.41 -16.39 3.98
CA MET A 160 -6.99 -15.18 3.28
C MET A 160 -8.11 -14.78 2.31
N TYR A 161 -9.01 -13.91 2.78
CA TYR A 161 -10.21 -13.54 2.02
C TYR A 161 -9.88 -12.68 0.79
N GLY A 162 -8.96 -11.74 0.93
CA GLY A 162 -8.63 -10.87 -0.17
C GLY A 162 -7.29 -10.15 -0.04
N VAL A 163 -6.95 -9.45 -1.12
CA VAL A 163 -5.79 -8.56 -1.18
C VAL A 163 -6.17 -7.27 -1.89
N TYR A 164 -5.63 -6.14 -1.40
CA TYR A 164 -5.73 -4.84 -2.04
C TYR A 164 -4.34 -4.21 -2.17
N GLY A 165 -4.02 -3.67 -3.36
CA GLY A 165 -2.81 -2.89 -3.57
C GLY A 165 -1.86 -3.46 -4.62
N GLY A 166 -0.62 -2.96 -4.63
CA GLY A 166 0.44 -3.41 -5.52
C GLY A 166 0.99 -4.78 -5.11
N LEU A 167 1.30 -5.64 -6.09
CA LEU A 167 1.84 -6.98 -5.86
C LEU A 167 3.24 -7.19 -6.45
N HIS A 168 3.80 -6.17 -7.09
CA HIS A 168 5.15 -6.14 -7.69
C HIS A 168 5.52 -7.40 -8.50
N ILE A 169 4.57 -7.90 -9.30
CA ILE A 169 4.76 -9.16 -10.05
C ILE A 169 5.40 -8.91 -11.41
N ALA A 170 4.85 -7.95 -12.19
CA ALA A 170 5.37 -7.57 -13.50
C ALA A 170 5.28 -6.05 -13.71
N PRO A 171 5.96 -5.23 -12.88
CA PRO A 171 5.85 -3.76 -12.93
C PRO A 171 6.40 -3.16 -14.21
N PHE A 172 7.42 -3.80 -14.79
CA PHE A 172 8.15 -3.30 -15.94
C PHE A 172 8.39 -4.42 -16.96
N GLY A 173 7.52 -4.53 -17.96
CA GLY A 173 7.69 -5.49 -19.04
C GLY A 173 6.87 -6.78 -18.89
N PRO A 174 7.23 -7.85 -19.61
CA PRO A 174 6.47 -9.09 -19.65
C PRO A 174 6.55 -9.86 -18.32
N LEU A 175 5.59 -10.74 -18.10
CA LEU A 175 5.61 -11.66 -16.98
C LEU A 175 6.78 -12.65 -17.15
N ASN A 176 7.68 -12.67 -16.18
CA ASN A 176 8.83 -13.56 -16.15
C ASN A 176 8.53 -14.84 -15.33
N GLU A 177 9.49 -15.77 -15.28
CA GLU A 177 9.33 -17.04 -14.53
C GLU A 177 9.03 -16.84 -13.04
N ARG A 178 9.64 -15.83 -12.40
CA ARG A 178 9.37 -15.51 -11.00
C ARG A 178 7.93 -15.05 -10.83
N GLY A 179 7.47 -14.15 -11.70
CA GLY A 179 6.08 -13.64 -11.69
C GLY A 179 5.07 -14.76 -11.93
N GLU A 180 5.35 -15.66 -12.89
CA GLU A 180 4.50 -16.83 -13.16
C GLU A 180 4.40 -17.75 -11.94
N LYS A 181 5.51 -18.00 -11.22
CA LYS A 181 5.51 -18.78 -9.98
C LYS A 181 4.69 -18.11 -8.88
N ILE A 182 4.77 -16.79 -8.75
CA ILE A 182 3.96 -16.03 -7.77
C ILE A 182 2.48 -16.18 -8.12
N VAL A 183 2.10 -15.87 -9.36
CA VAL A 183 0.69 -15.96 -9.79
C VAL A 183 0.14 -17.35 -9.57
N LYS A 184 0.84 -18.41 -9.98
CA LYS A 184 0.40 -19.79 -9.72
C LYS A 184 0.34 -20.13 -8.22
N GLY A 185 1.28 -19.65 -7.44
CA GLY A 185 1.33 -19.88 -6.00
C GLY A 185 0.16 -19.26 -5.23
N MET A 186 -0.43 -18.19 -5.74
CA MET A 186 -1.61 -17.55 -5.13
C MET A 186 -2.81 -18.49 -5.04
N ALA A 187 -2.92 -19.52 -5.89
CA ALA A 187 -4.00 -20.50 -5.85
C ALA A 187 -4.13 -21.20 -4.49
N LYS A 188 -3.02 -21.38 -3.76
CA LYS A 188 -3.00 -21.98 -2.42
C LYS A 188 -3.94 -21.29 -1.43
N TYR A 189 -4.10 -19.97 -1.55
CA TYR A 189 -4.82 -19.17 -0.56
C TYR A 189 -6.32 -19.00 -0.87
N ASN A 190 -6.74 -19.36 -2.09
CA ASN A 190 -8.15 -19.30 -2.50
C ASN A 190 -8.81 -17.93 -2.24
N PHE A 191 -8.07 -16.84 -2.56
CA PHE A 191 -8.60 -15.48 -2.44
C PHE A 191 -9.98 -15.35 -3.08
N LYS A 192 -10.88 -14.63 -2.42
CA LYS A 192 -12.23 -14.33 -2.93
C LYS A 192 -12.29 -12.97 -3.63
N LYS A 193 -11.31 -12.10 -3.39
CA LYS A 193 -11.12 -10.82 -4.09
C LYS A 193 -9.64 -10.49 -4.24
N VAL A 194 -9.23 -10.20 -5.47
CA VAL A 194 -7.89 -9.72 -5.80
C VAL A 194 -8.04 -8.32 -6.39
N ALA A 195 -8.04 -7.31 -5.52
CA ALA A 195 -8.12 -5.90 -5.91
C ALA A 195 -6.71 -5.33 -6.11
N CYS A 196 -5.99 -5.86 -7.08
CA CYS A 196 -4.62 -5.43 -7.35
C CYS A 196 -4.57 -4.16 -8.19
N ASN A 197 -3.43 -3.45 -8.10
CA ASN A 197 -3.19 -2.21 -8.83
C ASN A 197 -1.68 -1.91 -8.98
N HIS A 198 -1.35 -0.65 -9.30
CA HIS A 198 -0.01 -0.06 -9.25
C HIS A 198 1.06 -0.92 -9.91
N CYS A 199 2.01 -1.46 -9.15
CA CYS A 199 3.15 -2.24 -9.64
C CYS A 199 2.84 -3.73 -9.90
N THR A 200 1.60 -4.18 -9.77
CA THR A 200 1.23 -5.55 -10.16
C THR A 200 1.54 -5.82 -11.61
N GLY A 201 1.28 -4.84 -12.47
CA GLY A 201 1.53 -4.89 -13.92
C GLY A 201 0.45 -5.65 -14.70
N LEU A 202 0.06 -5.09 -15.84
CA LEU A 202 -0.96 -5.68 -16.72
C LEU A 202 -0.68 -7.13 -17.14
N PRO A 203 0.57 -7.52 -17.45
CA PRO A 203 0.85 -8.93 -17.78
C PRO A 203 0.49 -9.91 -16.67
N ALA A 204 0.72 -9.52 -15.41
CA ALA A 204 0.33 -10.34 -14.26
C ALA A 204 -1.18 -10.36 -14.06
N VAL A 205 -1.86 -9.22 -14.23
CA VAL A 205 -3.32 -9.11 -14.15
C VAL A 205 -3.99 -10.01 -15.20
N ASN A 206 -3.57 -9.92 -16.45
CA ASN A 206 -4.08 -10.78 -17.52
C ASN A 206 -3.89 -12.26 -17.18
N ARG A 207 -2.71 -12.62 -16.68
CA ARG A 207 -2.42 -13.99 -16.29
C ARG A 207 -3.30 -14.49 -15.14
N MET A 208 -3.57 -13.64 -14.15
CA MET A 208 -4.51 -13.96 -13.08
C MET A 208 -5.93 -14.19 -13.62
N ILE A 209 -6.39 -13.33 -14.53
CA ILE A 209 -7.71 -13.48 -15.18
C ILE A 209 -7.79 -14.79 -15.97
N GLU A 210 -6.77 -15.11 -16.80
CA GLU A 210 -6.68 -16.36 -17.54
C GLU A 210 -6.77 -17.61 -16.63
N LEU A 211 -6.19 -17.53 -15.44
CA LEU A 211 -6.22 -18.61 -14.45
C LEU A 211 -7.49 -18.62 -13.58
N GLY A 212 -8.44 -17.72 -13.84
CA GLY A 212 -9.73 -17.67 -13.15
C GLY A 212 -9.69 -17.04 -11.76
N TYR A 213 -8.66 -16.23 -11.45
CA TYR A 213 -8.68 -15.50 -10.18
C TYR A 213 -9.78 -14.44 -10.14
N PRO A 214 -10.36 -14.19 -8.97
CA PRO A 214 -11.41 -13.17 -8.79
C PRO A 214 -10.81 -11.75 -8.78
N VAL A 215 -10.22 -11.35 -9.89
CA VAL A 215 -9.65 -10.00 -10.06
C VAL A 215 -10.78 -8.98 -10.06
N VAL A 216 -10.67 -7.98 -9.18
CA VAL A 216 -11.63 -6.86 -9.14
C VAL A 216 -11.28 -5.90 -10.27
N GLN A 217 -12.23 -5.70 -11.16
CA GLN A 217 -12.10 -4.72 -12.25
C GLN A 217 -12.34 -3.31 -11.74
N GLY A 218 -11.68 -2.35 -12.37
CA GLY A 218 -11.89 -0.93 -12.14
C GLY A 218 -12.68 -0.28 -13.27
N THR A 219 -12.85 1.03 -13.19
CA THR A 219 -13.55 1.84 -14.20
C THR A 219 -12.64 2.29 -15.34
N GLY A 220 -11.32 2.27 -15.14
CA GLY A 220 -10.36 2.87 -16.08
C GLY A 220 -10.39 4.40 -16.09
N SER A 221 -11.09 5.02 -15.14
CA SER A 221 -11.26 6.46 -15.02
C SER A 221 -10.07 7.16 -14.36
N ASN A 222 -10.10 8.49 -14.33
CA ASN A 222 -9.17 9.33 -13.56
C ASN A 222 -7.68 9.06 -13.85
N GLY A 223 -7.32 8.82 -15.11
CA GLY A 223 -5.94 8.55 -15.52
C GLY A 223 -5.43 7.13 -15.19
N SER A 224 -6.31 6.22 -14.81
CA SER A 224 -5.98 4.81 -14.63
C SER A 224 -5.57 4.17 -15.96
N LYS A 225 -4.56 3.30 -15.93
CA LYS A 225 -4.00 2.67 -17.14
C LYS A 225 -4.95 1.68 -17.81
N SER A 226 -5.87 1.10 -17.05
CA SER A 226 -6.76 0.03 -17.52
C SER A 226 -7.97 -0.11 -16.61
N ASN A 227 -9.05 -0.66 -17.14
CA ASN A 227 -10.22 -1.11 -16.38
C ASN A 227 -10.12 -2.58 -15.92
N LEU A 228 -9.06 -3.28 -16.29
CA LEU A 228 -8.86 -4.69 -15.89
C LEU A 228 -8.51 -4.85 -14.42
N TYR A 229 -8.16 -3.78 -13.73
CA TYR A 229 -7.81 -3.76 -12.32
C TYR A 229 -8.22 -2.42 -11.68
N VAL A 230 -8.21 -2.36 -10.37
CA VAL A 230 -8.65 -1.19 -9.58
C VAL A 230 -7.73 0.00 -9.83
N GLY A 231 -8.31 1.13 -10.13
CA GLY A 231 -7.60 2.38 -10.44
C GLY A 231 -8.01 3.55 -9.54
N ASN A 232 -7.66 4.76 -9.97
CA ASN A 232 -7.90 5.99 -9.22
C ASN A 232 -9.40 6.30 -9.10
N GLY A 233 -9.89 6.45 -7.87
CA GLY A 233 -11.29 6.72 -7.56
C GLY A 233 -12.21 5.50 -7.60
N ASP A 234 -11.67 4.30 -7.84
CA ASP A 234 -12.47 3.07 -7.76
C ASP A 234 -12.65 2.66 -6.30
N GLU A 235 -13.83 2.18 -5.97
CA GLU A 235 -14.20 1.70 -4.64
C GLU A 235 -14.21 0.16 -4.60
N VAL A 236 -13.65 -0.40 -3.53
CA VAL A 236 -13.62 -1.86 -3.32
C VAL A 236 -14.16 -2.19 -1.94
N THR A 237 -15.21 -2.99 -1.90
CA THR A 237 -15.80 -3.50 -0.66
C THR A 237 -15.36 -4.93 -0.38
N PHE A 238 -14.91 -5.21 0.84
CA PHE A 238 -14.54 -6.54 1.32
C PHE A 238 -15.54 -7.13 2.36
N GLY A 239 -16.61 -6.46 2.56
CA GLY A 239 -17.66 -6.85 3.52
C GLY A 239 -18.92 -7.41 2.87
#